data_01f7771eb6fa22ca1cd75ded08b5bbd8
#
_entry.id   01f7771eb6fa22ca1cd75ded08b5bbd8
#
_cell.length_a   1.000
_cell.length_b   1.000
_cell.length_c   1.000
_cell.angle_alpha   90.00
_cell.angle_beta   90.00
_cell.angle_gamma   90.00
#
_symmetry.space_group_name_H-M   'P 1'
#
loop_
_entity.id
_entity.type
_entity.pdbx_description
1 polymer ?
#
loop_
_entity_poly.entity_id
_entity_poly.type
_entity_poly.pdbx_seq_one_letter_code
_entity_poly.pdbx_strand_id
1 'polypeptide(L)'
;MTDNRQPSGWRKRALLFLTSQCITLFGSTLVQMALVWYAAMETASGGWVAAFSVCSYLPQFLVSFLGGVWADRYNRKALIIGADVLIACATLAMIPALPHIPSGPALLGGLLVMSLLRSLGAGIQAPAVNAAIPQLVPEDQLMRYNGLNAAMQSLVNFAAPAAAGAVFAVSDLRTTLMIDVVTAVVGTGLLSCLALPGQRGTRERSPLLADIRAGVSCAFSHRLAGRLLVL
;
A
#
# COMPACT_ATOMS: atom_id res chain seq x y z
N MET A 1 29.35 -18.59 18.50
CA MET A 1 28.23 -19.55 18.23
C MET A 1 26.99 -18.93 18.76
N THR A 2 26.28 -18.16 17.95
CA THR A 2 25.00 -17.54 18.29
C THR A 2 23.90 -18.60 18.13
N ASP A 3 23.21 -18.90 19.22
CA ASP A 3 22.10 -19.87 19.31
C ASP A 3 20.99 -19.48 18.33
N ASN A 4 21.00 -20.11 17.15
CA ASN A 4 20.07 -19.87 16.05
C ASN A 4 18.77 -20.67 16.28
N ARG A 5 18.17 -20.54 17.48
CA ARG A 5 16.83 -21.09 17.76
C ARG A 5 15.79 -20.25 17.04
N GLN A 6 15.54 -20.58 15.78
CA GLN A 6 14.43 -20.03 15.04
C GLN A 6 13.12 -20.33 15.79
N PRO A 7 12.27 -19.33 16.07
CA PRO A 7 11.01 -19.58 16.74
C PRO A 7 10.16 -20.54 15.91
N SER A 8 9.79 -21.68 16.48
CA SER A 8 8.90 -22.64 15.83
C SER A 8 7.64 -21.92 15.35
N GLY A 9 7.33 -22.04 14.05
CA GLY A 9 6.13 -21.41 13.45
C GLY A 9 6.35 -20.12 12.67
N TRP A 10 7.60 -19.69 12.42
CA TRP A 10 7.86 -18.50 11.59
C TRP A 10 7.25 -18.58 10.19
N ARG A 11 7.23 -19.77 9.57
CA ARG A 11 6.59 -19.99 8.25
C ARG A 11 5.11 -19.65 8.25
N LYS A 12 4.37 -20.07 9.28
CA LYS A 12 2.94 -19.75 9.44
C LYS A 12 2.73 -18.24 9.60
N ARG A 13 3.59 -17.59 10.39
CA ARG A 13 3.53 -16.12 10.59
C ARG A 13 3.82 -15.37 9.29
N ALA A 14 4.86 -15.75 8.55
CA ALA A 14 5.22 -15.13 7.29
C ALA A 14 4.13 -15.32 6.23
N LEU A 15 3.56 -16.52 6.11
CA LEU A 15 2.45 -16.78 5.20
C LEU A 15 1.19 -16.02 5.58
N LEU A 16 0.82 -15.98 6.87
CA LEU A 16 -0.32 -15.21 7.34
C LEU A 16 -0.14 -13.72 7.07
N PHE A 17 1.08 -13.19 7.27
CA PHE A 17 1.44 -11.82 6.94
C PHE A 17 1.25 -11.55 5.45
N LEU A 18 1.85 -12.35 4.57
CA LEU A 18 1.73 -12.17 3.12
C LEU A 18 0.28 -12.30 2.65
N THR A 19 -0.48 -13.26 3.20
CA THR A 19 -1.91 -13.41 2.86
C THR A 19 -2.71 -12.18 3.28
N SER A 20 -2.48 -11.63 4.47
CA SER A 20 -3.14 -10.41 4.92
C SER A 20 -2.84 -9.23 3.98
N GLN A 21 -1.58 -9.08 3.56
CA GLN A 21 -1.17 -8.02 2.63
C GLN A 21 -1.75 -8.23 1.22
N CYS A 22 -1.85 -9.47 0.77
CA CYS A 22 -2.48 -9.79 -0.51
C CYS A 22 -3.96 -9.40 -0.55
N ILE A 23 -4.70 -9.67 0.54
CA ILE A 23 -6.13 -9.34 0.66
C ILE A 23 -6.33 -7.81 0.65
N THR A 24 -5.58 -7.05 1.45
CA THR A 24 -5.71 -5.59 1.49
C THR A 24 -5.27 -4.96 0.17
N LEU A 25 -4.17 -5.43 -0.42
CA LEU A 25 -3.68 -4.94 -1.71
C LEU A 25 -4.69 -5.19 -2.83
N PHE A 26 -5.34 -6.37 -2.84
CA PHE A 26 -6.34 -6.70 -3.86
C PHE A 26 -7.52 -5.73 -3.81
N GLY A 27 -8.13 -5.51 -2.64
CA GLY A 27 -9.23 -4.55 -2.50
C GLY A 27 -8.83 -3.13 -2.90
N SER A 28 -7.65 -2.69 -2.45
CA SER A 28 -7.13 -1.36 -2.74
C SER A 28 -6.87 -1.15 -4.24
N THR A 29 -6.26 -2.12 -4.92
CA THR A 29 -5.99 -2.06 -6.37
C THR A 29 -7.28 -2.14 -7.18
N LEU A 30 -8.24 -2.96 -6.73
CA LEU A 30 -9.57 -3.07 -7.36
C LEU A 30 -10.28 -1.72 -7.36
N VAL A 31 -10.36 -1.04 -6.21
CA VAL A 31 -10.97 0.30 -6.13
C VAL A 31 -10.22 1.31 -6.97
N GLN A 32 -8.89 1.30 -6.95
CA GLN A 32 -8.09 2.23 -7.74
C GLN A 32 -8.40 2.11 -9.24
N MET A 33 -8.50 0.88 -9.76
CA MET A 33 -8.87 0.64 -11.16
C MET A 33 -10.31 1.04 -11.44
N ALA A 34 -11.22 0.73 -10.52
CA ALA A 34 -12.63 1.09 -10.62
C ALA A 34 -12.84 2.61 -10.71
N LEU A 35 -12.09 3.41 -9.96
CA LEU A 35 -12.16 4.88 -10.02
C LEU A 35 -11.70 5.43 -11.37
N VAL A 36 -10.62 4.89 -11.92
CA VAL A 36 -10.12 5.27 -13.25
C VAL A 36 -11.15 4.92 -14.33
N TRP A 37 -11.75 3.74 -14.26
CA TRP A 37 -12.80 3.30 -15.19
C TRP A 37 -14.07 4.13 -15.06
N TYR A 38 -14.50 4.40 -13.81
CA TYR A 38 -15.66 5.26 -13.57
C TYR A 38 -15.48 6.64 -14.21
N ALA A 39 -14.29 7.25 -14.01
CA ALA A 39 -13.97 8.54 -14.62
C ALA A 39 -13.95 8.48 -16.15
N ALA A 40 -13.41 7.42 -16.73
CA ALA A 40 -13.35 7.21 -18.18
C ALA A 40 -14.76 7.06 -18.79
N MET A 41 -15.64 6.27 -18.15
CA MET A 41 -16.99 6.00 -18.64
C MET A 41 -17.92 7.21 -18.48
N GLU A 42 -17.81 7.92 -17.34
CA GLU A 42 -18.69 9.07 -17.04
C GLU A 42 -18.37 10.30 -17.90
N THR A 43 -17.08 10.50 -18.23
CA THR A 43 -16.66 11.75 -18.86
C THR A 43 -16.17 11.59 -20.30
N ALA A 44 -15.82 10.38 -20.71
CA ALA A 44 -15.09 10.11 -21.96
C ALA A 44 -13.87 11.02 -22.17
N SER A 45 -13.27 11.54 -21.07
CA SER A 45 -12.21 12.54 -21.06
C SER A 45 -10.90 11.95 -20.57
N GLY A 46 -9.88 11.96 -21.41
CA GLY A 46 -8.51 11.58 -21.02
C GLY A 46 -7.93 12.45 -19.91
N GLY A 47 -8.39 13.70 -19.77
CA GLY A 47 -7.96 14.60 -18.69
C GLY A 47 -8.35 14.09 -17.30
N TRP A 48 -9.55 13.61 -17.12
CA TRP A 48 -9.99 13.02 -15.85
C TRP A 48 -9.25 11.71 -15.54
N VAL A 49 -9.06 10.84 -16.55
CA VAL A 49 -8.27 9.61 -16.38
C VAL A 49 -6.83 9.92 -15.94
N ALA A 50 -6.21 10.93 -16.57
CA ALA A 50 -4.88 11.40 -16.19
C ALA A 50 -4.86 11.95 -14.75
N ALA A 51 -5.87 12.77 -14.36
CA ALA A 51 -5.98 13.33 -13.02
C ALA A 51 -6.08 12.22 -11.96
N PHE A 52 -6.93 11.20 -12.17
CA PHE A 52 -7.03 10.05 -11.26
C PHE A 52 -5.71 9.27 -11.17
N SER A 53 -5.03 9.06 -12.30
CA SER A 53 -3.73 8.38 -12.33
C SER A 53 -2.67 9.18 -11.55
N VAL A 54 -2.58 10.48 -11.79
CA VAL A 54 -1.64 11.36 -11.07
C VAL A 54 -1.95 11.39 -9.57
N CYS A 55 -3.21 11.56 -9.16
CA CYS A 55 -3.62 11.56 -7.75
C CYS A 55 -3.38 10.21 -7.06
N SER A 56 -3.41 9.10 -7.80
CA SER A 56 -3.15 7.77 -7.26
C SER A 56 -1.67 7.47 -7.09
N TYR A 57 -0.82 7.86 -8.03
CA TYR A 57 0.59 7.43 -8.04
C TYR A 57 1.57 8.49 -7.55
N LEU A 58 1.36 9.78 -7.88
CA LEU A 58 2.31 10.83 -7.52
C LEU A 58 2.44 11.04 -6.00
N PRO A 59 1.34 11.16 -5.21
CA PRO A 59 1.47 11.30 -3.77
C PRO A 59 2.05 10.04 -3.11
N GLN A 60 1.67 8.86 -3.60
CA GLN A 60 2.24 7.58 -3.15
C GLN A 60 3.76 7.56 -3.33
N PHE A 61 4.24 7.97 -4.51
CA PHE A 61 5.67 8.04 -4.81
C PHE A 61 6.39 9.03 -3.86
N LEU A 62 5.88 10.24 -3.70
CA LEU A 62 6.48 11.26 -2.83
C LEU A 62 6.52 10.82 -1.37
N VAL A 63 5.43 10.25 -0.87
CA VAL A 63 5.33 9.79 0.52
C VAL A 63 6.12 8.52 0.77
N SER A 64 6.39 7.69 -0.23
CA SER A 64 7.16 6.45 -0.07
C SER A 64 8.58 6.68 0.47
N PHE A 65 9.20 7.82 0.16
CA PHE A 65 10.50 8.20 0.74
C PHE A 65 10.40 8.42 2.27
N LEU A 66 9.35 9.11 2.72
CA LEU A 66 9.07 9.31 4.14
C LEU A 66 8.67 7.99 4.80
N GLY A 67 7.86 7.20 4.12
CA GLY A 67 7.43 5.87 4.56
C GLY A 67 8.59 4.92 4.82
N GLY A 68 9.63 4.97 3.98
CA GLY A 68 10.88 4.22 4.19
C GLY A 68 11.58 4.62 5.50
N VAL A 69 11.79 5.93 5.71
CA VAL A 69 12.40 6.45 6.95
C VAL A 69 11.55 6.10 8.18
N TRP A 70 10.22 6.18 8.06
CA TRP A 70 9.33 5.81 9.16
C TRP A 70 9.33 4.31 9.45
N ALA A 71 9.42 3.47 8.43
CA ALA A 71 9.53 2.01 8.59
C ALA A 71 10.81 1.58 9.31
N ASP A 72 11.88 2.40 9.24
CA ASP A 72 13.11 2.17 9.97
C ASP A 72 13.07 2.66 11.42
N ARG A 73 12.24 3.67 11.73
CA ARG A 73 12.18 4.33 13.04
C ARG A 73 11.03 3.87 13.91
N TYR A 74 9.89 3.52 13.32
CA TYR A 74 8.67 3.20 14.03
C TYR A 74 8.31 1.71 13.92
N ASN A 75 7.35 1.30 14.73
CA ASN A 75 6.81 -0.06 14.69
C ASN A 75 6.12 -0.30 13.32
N ARG A 76 6.71 -1.20 12.52
CA ARG A 76 6.25 -1.51 11.16
C ARG A 76 4.80 -2.01 11.13
N LYS A 77 4.41 -2.83 12.13
CA LYS A 77 3.03 -3.29 12.26
C LYS A 77 2.06 -2.11 12.45
N ALA A 78 2.40 -1.17 13.32
CA ALA A 78 1.58 0.01 13.57
C ALA A 78 1.47 0.91 12.34
N LEU A 79 2.56 1.04 11.56
CA LEU A 79 2.56 1.81 10.31
C LEU A 79 1.67 1.16 9.25
N ILE A 80 1.74 -0.17 9.08
CA ILE A 80 0.91 -0.90 8.12
C ILE A 80 -0.57 -0.79 8.53
N ILE A 81 -0.91 -1.07 9.79
CA ILE A 81 -2.28 -0.96 10.28
C ILE A 81 -2.80 0.48 10.15
N GLY A 82 -1.98 1.47 10.53
CA GLY A 82 -2.36 2.88 10.41
C GLY A 82 -2.63 3.31 8.97
N ALA A 83 -1.81 2.85 8.02
CA ALA A 83 -2.02 3.10 6.60
C ALA A 83 -3.29 2.41 6.07
N ASP A 84 -3.52 1.14 6.43
CA ASP A 84 -4.73 0.40 6.07
C ASP A 84 -5.99 1.09 6.63
N VAL A 85 -5.95 1.52 7.88
CA VAL A 85 -7.06 2.26 8.52
C VAL A 85 -7.31 3.59 7.82
N LEU A 86 -6.26 4.35 7.48
CA LEU A 86 -6.40 5.59 6.73
C LEU A 86 -7.10 5.37 5.38
N ILE A 87 -6.65 4.35 4.63
CA ILE A 87 -7.23 3.98 3.34
C ILE A 87 -8.70 3.55 3.51
N ALA A 88 -8.98 2.68 4.47
CA ALA A 88 -10.33 2.19 4.74
C ALA A 88 -11.27 3.31 5.21
N CYS A 89 -10.81 4.22 6.07
CA CYS A 89 -11.60 5.37 6.53
C CYS A 89 -11.92 6.34 5.38
N ALA A 90 -10.96 6.62 4.49
CA ALA A 90 -11.19 7.45 3.31
C ALA A 90 -12.26 6.84 2.39
N THR A 91 -12.19 5.52 2.16
CA THR A 91 -13.19 4.79 1.38
C THR A 91 -14.55 4.75 2.10
N LEU A 92 -14.55 4.43 3.39
CA LEU A 92 -15.78 4.33 4.19
C LEU A 92 -16.51 5.67 4.29
N ALA A 93 -15.79 6.79 4.41
CA ALA A 93 -16.38 8.13 4.43
C ALA A 93 -17.06 8.50 3.11
N MET A 94 -16.57 7.98 1.98
CA MET A 94 -17.15 8.26 0.66
C MET A 94 -18.48 7.52 0.45
N ILE A 95 -18.65 6.33 1.02
CA ILE A 95 -19.86 5.51 0.81
C ILE A 95 -21.16 6.25 1.19
N PRO A 96 -21.33 6.83 2.38
CA PRO A 96 -22.50 7.60 2.73
C PRO A 96 -22.58 8.96 2.00
N ALA A 97 -21.47 9.49 1.51
CA ALA A 97 -21.42 10.75 0.79
C ALA A 97 -21.92 10.62 -0.66
N LEU A 98 -21.78 9.43 -1.29
CA LEU A 98 -22.19 9.18 -2.67
C LEU A 98 -23.60 9.66 -3.01
N PRO A 99 -24.67 9.34 -2.24
CA PRO A 99 -26.04 9.76 -2.58
C PRO A 99 -26.29 11.26 -2.39
N HIS A 100 -25.43 11.99 -1.68
CA HIS A 100 -25.58 13.41 -1.37
C HIS A 100 -24.81 14.32 -2.32
N ILE A 101 -23.87 13.76 -3.09
CA ILE A 101 -23.05 14.52 -4.04
C ILE A 101 -23.70 14.40 -5.43
N PRO A 102 -23.99 15.55 -6.09
CA PRO A 102 -24.51 15.52 -7.46
C PRO A 102 -23.57 14.79 -8.41
N SER A 103 -24.12 13.98 -9.33
CA SER A 103 -23.34 13.33 -10.39
C SER A 103 -22.58 14.35 -11.25
N GLY A 104 -21.48 13.94 -11.83
CA GLY A 104 -20.63 14.78 -12.66
C GLY A 104 -19.41 15.34 -11.92
N PRO A 105 -18.96 16.58 -12.22
CA PRO A 105 -17.67 17.11 -11.73
C PRO A 105 -17.52 17.16 -10.21
N ALA A 106 -18.61 17.36 -9.48
CA ALA A 106 -18.58 17.38 -8.01
C ALA A 106 -18.26 15.99 -7.43
N LEU A 107 -18.90 14.95 -7.94
CA LEU A 107 -18.63 13.57 -7.53
C LEU A 107 -17.20 13.16 -7.90
N LEU A 108 -16.76 13.46 -9.12
CA LEU A 108 -15.40 13.19 -9.57
C LEU A 108 -14.35 13.89 -8.69
N GLY A 109 -14.60 15.14 -8.29
CA GLY A 109 -13.76 15.87 -7.35
C GLY A 109 -13.67 15.19 -5.98
N GLY A 110 -14.78 14.73 -5.43
CA GLY A 110 -14.82 13.95 -4.18
C GLY A 110 -14.04 12.64 -4.28
N LEU A 111 -14.21 11.92 -5.38
CA LEU A 111 -13.47 10.68 -5.66
C LEU A 111 -11.97 10.93 -5.85
N LEU A 112 -11.56 12.06 -6.45
CA LEU A 112 -10.15 12.46 -6.54
C LEU A 112 -9.55 12.73 -5.16
N VAL A 113 -10.26 13.45 -4.28
CA VAL A 113 -9.81 13.67 -2.90
C VAL A 113 -9.65 12.36 -2.16
N MET A 114 -10.62 11.46 -2.29
CA MET A 114 -10.53 10.10 -1.73
C MET A 114 -9.30 9.36 -2.28
N SER A 115 -9.08 9.38 -3.60
CA SER A 115 -7.92 8.74 -4.24
C SER A 115 -6.58 9.31 -3.73
N LEU A 116 -6.51 10.64 -3.53
CA LEU A 116 -5.35 11.31 -2.93
C LEU A 116 -5.05 10.80 -1.51
N LEU A 117 -6.07 10.75 -0.64
CA LEU A 117 -5.91 10.26 0.74
C LEU A 117 -5.46 8.79 0.77
N ARG A 118 -6.03 7.95 -0.10
CA ARG A 118 -5.66 6.55 -0.25
C ARG A 118 -4.20 6.40 -0.70
N SER A 119 -3.76 7.23 -1.64
CA SER A 119 -2.39 7.18 -2.15
C SER A 119 -1.34 7.58 -1.10
N LEU A 120 -1.68 8.52 -0.18
CA LEU A 120 -0.82 8.83 0.96
C LEU A 120 -0.64 7.61 1.87
N GLY A 121 -1.72 6.88 2.17
CA GLY A 121 -1.68 5.63 2.94
C GLY A 121 -0.82 4.56 2.25
N ALA A 122 -1.04 4.32 0.95
CA ALA A 122 -0.28 3.36 0.17
C ALA A 122 1.23 3.68 0.12
N GLY A 123 1.60 4.97 0.09
CA GLY A 123 2.99 5.43 0.15
C GLY A 123 3.70 5.09 1.46
N ILE A 124 2.97 4.97 2.56
CA ILE A 124 3.51 4.54 3.86
C ILE A 124 3.52 3.01 3.96
N GLN A 125 2.45 2.37 3.51
CA GLN A 125 2.24 0.92 3.63
C GLN A 125 3.30 0.12 2.88
N ALA A 126 3.56 0.43 1.61
CA ALA A 126 4.45 -0.35 0.75
C ALA A 126 5.87 -0.51 1.32
N PRO A 127 6.59 0.57 1.73
CA PRO A 127 7.91 0.41 2.35
C PRO A 127 7.84 -0.27 3.73
N ALA A 128 6.78 -0.05 4.51
CA ALA A 128 6.61 -0.70 5.81
C ALA A 128 6.42 -2.22 5.67
N VAL A 129 5.67 -2.69 4.68
CA VAL A 129 5.50 -4.11 4.34
C VAL A 129 6.83 -4.74 3.94
N ASN A 130 7.57 -4.12 3.02
CA ASN A 130 8.87 -4.61 2.57
C ASN A 130 9.88 -4.68 3.73
N ALA A 131 9.85 -3.70 4.63
CA ALA A 131 10.70 -3.70 5.82
C ALA A 131 10.29 -4.75 6.87
N ALA A 132 9.02 -5.18 6.92
CA ALA A 132 8.54 -6.18 7.87
C ALA A 132 8.97 -7.61 7.53
N ILE A 133 9.14 -7.95 6.25
CA ILE A 133 9.51 -9.30 5.80
C ILE A 133 10.79 -9.82 6.46
N PRO A 134 11.91 -9.05 6.54
CA PRO A 134 13.14 -9.51 7.19
C PRO A 134 13.01 -9.76 8.70
N GLN A 135 11.96 -9.25 9.35
CA GLN A 135 11.71 -9.52 10.77
C GLN A 135 10.99 -10.85 11.01
N LEU A 136 10.30 -11.35 9.98
CA LEU A 136 9.48 -12.56 10.05
C LEU A 136 10.18 -13.79 9.51
N VAL A 137 11.17 -13.59 8.64
CA VAL A 137 11.78 -14.64 7.83
C VAL A 137 13.28 -14.73 8.12
N PRO A 138 13.84 -15.95 8.29
CA PRO A 138 15.28 -16.15 8.41
C PRO A 138 16.06 -15.64 7.20
N GLU A 139 17.31 -15.23 7.41
CA GLU A 139 18.15 -14.64 6.36
C GLU A 139 18.33 -15.55 5.13
N ASP A 140 18.48 -16.87 5.34
CA ASP A 140 18.60 -17.87 4.28
C ASP A 140 17.34 -18.03 3.41
N GLN A 141 16.17 -17.56 3.87
CA GLN A 141 14.89 -17.63 3.17
C GLN A 141 14.41 -16.27 2.64
N LEU A 142 15.11 -15.18 2.92
CA LEU A 142 14.67 -13.82 2.55
C LEU A 142 14.43 -13.66 1.05
N MET A 143 15.33 -14.18 0.21
CA MET A 143 15.18 -14.11 -1.25
C MET A 143 13.88 -14.78 -1.71
N ARG A 144 13.56 -15.95 -1.15
CA ARG A 144 12.36 -16.71 -1.49
C ARG A 144 11.08 -15.96 -1.10
N TYR A 145 11.04 -15.40 0.11
CA TYR A 145 9.84 -14.70 0.60
C TYR A 145 9.66 -13.32 -0.04
N ASN A 146 10.74 -12.62 -0.37
CA ASN A 146 10.67 -11.40 -1.18
C ASN A 146 10.18 -11.72 -2.61
N GLY A 147 10.65 -12.81 -3.21
CA GLY A 147 10.14 -13.31 -4.48
C GLY A 147 8.65 -13.69 -4.43
N LEU A 148 8.21 -14.35 -3.34
CA LEU A 148 6.80 -14.66 -3.13
C LEU A 148 5.96 -13.40 -2.99
N ASN A 149 6.41 -12.41 -2.22
CA ASN A 149 5.74 -11.11 -2.09
C ASN A 149 5.61 -10.40 -3.46
N ALA A 150 6.68 -10.37 -4.24
CA ALA A 150 6.65 -9.78 -5.59
C ALA A 150 5.70 -10.53 -6.53
N ALA A 151 5.69 -11.87 -6.49
CA ALA A 151 4.77 -12.68 -7.27
C ALA A 151 3.30 -12.44 -6.89
N MET A 152 3.01 -12.32 -5.59
CA MET A 152 1.66 -12.01 -5.11
C MET A 152 1.22 -10.59 -5.55
N GLN A 153 2.09 -9.59 -5.46
CA GLN A 153 1.82 -8.24 -5.96
C GLN A 153 1.55 -8.25 -7.47
N SER A 154 2.34 -8.97 -8.25
CA SER A 154 2.14 -9.10 -9.70
C SER A 154 0.81 -9.78 -10.03
N LEU A 155 0.45 -10.85 -9.30
CA LEU A 155 -0.83 -11.52 -9.46
C LEU A 155 -2.00 -10.59 -9.15
N VAL A 156 -1.92 -9.82 -8.06
CA VAL A 156 -2.95 -8.83 -7.69
C VAL A 156 -3.06 -7.75 -8.77
N ASN A 157 -1.94 -7.20 -9.22
CA ASN A 157 -1.93 -6.15 -10.26
C ASN A 157 -2.50 -6.65 -11.60
N PHE A 158 -2.41 -7.93 -11.88
CA PHE A 158 -3.03 -8.56 -13.04
C PHE A 158 -4.52 -8.87 -12.83
N ALA A 159 -4.88 -9.44 -11.67
CA ALA A 159 -6.22 -9.92 -11.39
C ALA A 159 -7.20 -8.80 -10.99
N ALA A 160 -6.74 -7.79 -10.23
CA ALA A 160 -7.60 -6.75 -9.70
C ALA A 160 -8.27 -5.88 -10.79
N PRO A 161 -7.62 -5.48 -11.89
CA PRO A 161 -8.28 -4.78 -12.99
C PRO A 161 -9.39 -5.61 -13.65
N ALA A 162 -9.16 -6.92 -13.86
CA ALA A 162 -10.17 -7.81 -14.40
C ALA A 162 -11.37 -7.98 -13.44
N ALA A 163 -11.08 -8.12 -12.14
CA ALA A 163 -12.10 -8.17 -11.11
C ALA A 163 -12.88 -6.85 -11.01
N ALA A 164 -12.20 -5.71 -11.10
CA ALA A 164 -12.84 -4.40 -11.12
C ALA A 164 -13.84 -4.28 -12.28
N GLY A 165 -13.44 -4.70 -13.49
CA GLY A 165 -14.32 -4.72 -14.65
C GLY A 165 -15.53 -5.64 -14.48
N ALA A 166 -15.32 -6.84 -13.95
CA ALA A 166 -16.41 -7.77 -13.67
C ALA A 166 -17.40 -7.22 -12.62
N VAL A 167 -16.89 -6.61 -11.55
CA VAL A 167 -17.72 -5.99 -10.52
C VAL A 167 -18.51 -4.81 -11.11
N PHE A 168 -17.89 -3.95 -11.91
CA PHE A 168 -18.57 -2.83 -12.57
C PHE A 168 -19.64 -3.25 -13.57
N ALA A 169 -19.48 -4.41 -14.22
CA ALA A 169 -20.46 -4.92 -15.18
C ALA A 169 -21.79 -5.37 -14.53
N VAL A 170 -21.74 -5.74 -13.23
CA VAL A 170 -22.90 -6.31 -12.52
C VAL A 170 -23.33 -5.51 -11.29
N SER A 171 -22.59 -4.48 -10.92
CA SER A 171 -22.84 -3.69 -9.70
C SER A 171 -22.43 -2.23 -9.88
N ASP A 172 -22.56 -1.45 -8.82
CA ASP A 172 -22.29 -0.01 -8.76
C ASP A 172 -20.95 0.32 -8.06
N LEU A 173 -20.57 1.59 -8.12
CA LEU A 173 -19.39 2.12 -7.44
C LEU A 173 -19.43 1.86 -5.92
N ARG A 174 -20.63 1.95 -5.31
CA ARG A 174 -20.81 1.73 -3.88
C ARG A 174 -20.40 0.32 -3.47
N THR A 175 -20.81 -0.70 -4.24
CA THR A 175 -20.44 -2.10 -3.99
C THR A 175 -18.93 -2.30 -4.09
N THR A 176 -18.30 -1.66 -5.07
CA THR A 176 -16.83 -1.70 -5.23
C THR A 176 -16.12 -1.12 -4.01
N LEU A 177 -16.56 0.04 -3.50
CA LEU A 177 -16.00 0.64 -2.29
C LEU A 177 -16.23 -0.24 -1.04
N MET A 178 -17.38 -0.93 -0.96
CA MET A 178 -17.66 -1.86 0.14
C MET A 178 -16.69 -3.06 0.13
N ILE A 179 -16.35 -3.60 -1.04
CA ILE A 179 -15.38 -4.71 -1.17
C ILE A 179 -14.04 -4.29 -0.57
N ASP A 180 -13.56 -3.07 -0.84
CA ASP A 180 -12.31 -2.56 -0.27
C ASP A 180 -12.36 -2.47 1.27
N VAL A 181 -13.45 -1.94 1.82
CA VAL A 181 -13.61 -1.86 3.28
C VAL A 181 -13.61 -3.26 3.90
N VAL A 182 -14.30 -4.22 3.31
CA VAL A 182 -14.33 -5.60 3.79
C VAL A 182 -12.94 -6.25 3.72
N THR A 183 -12.25 -6.11 2.59
CA THR A 183 -10.90 -6.66 2.44
C THR A 183 -9.90 -6.00 3.39
N ALA A 184 -10.01 -4.68 3.62
CA ALA A 184 -9.21 -3.96 4.60
C ALA A 184 -9.46 -4.46 6.03
N VAL A 185 -10.72 -4.63 6.44
CA VAL A 185 -11.07 -5.17 7.77
C VAL A 185 -10.53 -6.59 7.95
N VAL A 186 -10.72 -7.46 6.96
CA VAL A 186 -10.22 -8.85 7.02
C VAL A 186 -8.69 -8.87 7.09
N GLY A 187 -8.00 -8.16 6.19
CA GLY A 187 -6.55 -8.15 6.13
C GLY A 187 -5.92 -7.53 7.37
N THR A 188 -6.43 -6.36 7.82
CA THR A 188 -5.96 -5.71 9.05
C THR A 188 -6.27 -6.55 10.29
N GLY A 189 -7.42 -7.24 10.32
CA GLY A 189 -7.78 -8.20 11.37
C GLY A 189 -6.77 -9.35 11.45
N LEU A 190 -6.44 -9.98 10.32
CA LEU A 190 -5.43 -11.03 10.24
C LEU A 190 -4.05 -10.54 10.71
N LEU A 191 -3.65 -9.34 10.27
CA LEU A 191 -2.38 -8.73 10.68
C LEU A 191 -2.38 -8.41 12.19
N SER A 192 -3.50 -8.00 12.75
CA SER A 192 -3.63 -7.67 14.19
C SER A 192 -3.42 -8.89 15.07
N CYS A 193 -3.86 -10.07 14.63
CA CYS A 193 -3.64 -11.34 15.32
C CYS A 193 -2.18 -11.81 15.26
N LEU A 194 -1.35 -11.21 14.40
CA LEU A 194 0.04 -11.59 14.24
C LEU A 194 0.95 -10.84 15.23
N ALA A 195 1.70 -11.56 16.07
CA ALA A 195 2.75 -10.95 16.88
C ALA A 195 3.99 -10.71 15.99
N LEU A 196 4.19 -9.48 15.54
CA LEU A 196 5.46 -9.06 14.94
C LEU A 196 6.45 -8.78 16.08
N PRO A 197 7.71 -9.26 15.97
CA PRO A 197 8.75 -8.90 16.93
C PRO A 197 8.91 -7.37 16.95
N GLY A 198 8.68 -6.77 18.11
CA GLY A 198 8.86 -5.33 18.26
C GLY A 198 10.32 -4.96 17.99
N GLN A 199 10.56 -3.91 17.23
CA GLN A 199 11.90 -3.33 17.14
C GLN A 199 12.34 -2.86 18.53
N ARG A 200 13.29 -3.56 19.14
CA ARG A 200 14.17 -2.99 20.17
C ARG A 200 15.28 -2.22 19.45
N GLY A 201 14.92 -1.08 18.89
CA GLY A 201 15.87 -0.22 18.17
C GLY A 201 16.16 1.03 18.98
N THR A 202 17.21 1.00 19.78
CA THR A 202 17.99 2.18 20.18
C THR A 202 18.81 2.64 18.96
N ARG A 203 18.18 3.22 17.96
CA ARG A 203 18.90 4.06 17.01
C ARG A 203 18.79 5.50 17.47
N GLU A 204 19.93 6.17 17.66
CA GLU A 204 19.98 7.60 17.98
C GLU A 204 19.07 8.38 17.04
N ARG A 205 18.26 9.25 17.61
CA ARG A 205 17.28 10.08 16.87
C ARG A 205 18.04 11.16 16.10
N SER A 206 18.58 10.83 14.92
CA SER A 206 19.01 11.87 13.99
C SER A 206 17.79 12.62 13.44
N PRO A 207 17.89 13.92 13.13
CA PRO A 207 16.78 14.68 12.57
C PRO A 207 16.36 14.08 11.23
N LEU A 208 15.06 13.94 11.01
CA LEU A 208 14.41 13.30 9.84
C LEU A 208 14.96 13.85 8.51
N LEU A 209 15.18 15.17 8.43
CA LEU A 209 15.76 15.85 7.27
C LEU A 209 17.21 15.44 6.98
N ALA A 210 17.98 15.08 8.01
CA ALA A 210 19.37 14.65 7.85
C ALA A 210 19.42 13.24 7.19
N ASP A 211 18.52 12.34 7.57
CA ASP A 211 18.47 10.99 7.00
C ASP A 211 17.97 11.01 5.55
N ILE A 212 16.95 11.84 5.23
CA ILE A 212 16.48 12.03 3.85
C ILE A 212 17.61 12.61 3.00
N ARG A 213 18.31 13.63 3.49
CA ARG A 213 19.44 14.24 2.79
C ARG A 213 20.61 13.27 2.61
N ALA A 214 20.90 12.46 3.62
CA ALA A 214 21.91 11.41 3.54
C ALA A 214 21.54 10.32 2.53
N GLY A 215 20.26 9.89 2.49
CA GLY A 215 19.76 8.92 1.51
C GLY A 215 19.84 9.44 0.08
N VAL A 216 19.37 10.66 -0.15
CA VAL A 216 19.44 11.33 -1.46
C VAL A 216 20.91 11.55 -1.86
N SER A 217 21.75 12.04 -0.96
CA SER A 217 23.19 12.23 -1.21
C SER A 217 23.88 10.91 -1.54
N CYS A 218 23.56 9.83 -0.83
CA CYS A 218 24.12 8.51 -1.09
C CYS A 218 23.71 7.96 -2.46
N ALA A 219 22.42 8.13 -2.85
CA ALA A 219 21.93 7.71 -4.15
C ALA A 219 22.61 8.43 -5.32
N PHE A 220 22.91 9.72 -5.16
CA PHE A 220 23.60 10.52 -6.18
C PHE A 220 25.13 10.46 -6.10
N SER A 221 25.72 10.14 -4.95
CA SER A 221 27.18 10.08 -4.78
C SER A 221 27.79 8.78 -5.31
N HIS A 222 27.04 7.69 -5.35
CA HIS A 222 27.52 6.43 -5.91
C HIS A 222 27.34 6.42 -7.44
N ARG A 223 28.45 6.55 -8.15
CA ARG A 223 28.50 6.52 -9.65
C ARG A 223 27.78 5.33 -10.29
N LEU A 224 27.71 4.17 -9.60
CA LEU A 224 26.99 2.98 -10.02
C LEU A 224 25.47 3.10 -9.79
N ALA A 225 25.05 3.66 -8.64
CA ALA A 225 23.66 3.88 -8.33
C ALA A 225 23.03 4.96 -9.23
N GLY A 226 23.76 6.04 -9.51
CA GLY A 226 23.32 7.08 -10.45
C GLY A 226 23.15 6.58 -11.91
N ARG A 227 24.00 5.64 -12.34
CA ARG A 227 23.86 5.01 -13.68
C ARG A 227 22.67 4.04 -13.76
N LEU A 228 22.35 3.34 -12.67
CA LEU A 228 21.17 2.44 -12.59
C LEU A 228 19.83 3.18 -12.46
N LEU A 229 19.85 4.44 -12.00
CA LEU A 229 18.65 5.28 -11.90
C LEU A 229 18.30 5.99 -13.23
N VAL A 230 19.23 6.04 -14.19
CA VAL A 230 19.06 6.71 -15.51
C VAL A 230 18.82 5.70 -16.64
N LEU A 231 18.98 4.39 -16.38
CA LEU A 231 18.62 3.29 -17.27
C LEU A 231 17.24 2.76 -16.96
#